data_95d408ca422eca5215de26da994e912e
#
_entry.id   95d408ca422eca5215de26da994e912e
#
_cell.length_a   1.000
_cell.length_b   1.000
_cell.length_c   1.000
_cell.angle_alpha   90.00
_cell.angle_beta   90.00
_cell.angle_gamma   90.00
#
_symmetry.space_group_name_H-M   'P 1'
#
loop_
_entity.id
_entity.type
_entity.pdbx_description
1 polymer ?
#
loop_
_entity_poly.entity_id
_entity_poly.type
_entity_poly.pdbx_seq_one_letter_code
_entity_poly.pdbx_strand_id
1 'polypeptide(L)'
;LKVLAEEEEKFNKTIDQGLAILADMESEMSAKNETVLSGENAFKLYDTYGFPLDLTIEILEEKNLTVDEEGFQAAMKEQREKARKARKTTNYMGADVTVYQSIPAEITSKFVGYDRLQHESKITVLTTDTEIVEALTDGQRGTIIVEETPFYGTMGGQCGDTGVITGANNGTFVVEDTIHLQGGKIGHVGHMTSGMLAAGETVTLKVNETSRRSTEKNHSATHLLQKALRTVLGDHVEQAGSLVTPDRLRFDF
;
A
#
# COMPACT_ATOMS: atom_id res chain seq x y z
N LEU A 1 31.95 2.57 0.43
CA LEU A 1 32.70 1.67 1.32
C LEU A 1 32.16 1.71 2.75
N LYS A 2 31.92 2.90 3.36
CA LYS A 2 31.42 3.01 4.74
C LYS A 2 30.04 2.37 4.91
N VAL A 3 29.10 2.66 4.02
CA VAL A 3 27.72 2.09 4.04
C VAL A 3 27.75 0.57 3.89
N LEU A 4 28.62 0.03 3.02
CA LEU A 4 28.77 -1.42 2.86
C LEU A 4 29.30 -2.07 4.15
N ALA A 5 30.28 -1.47 4.81
CA ALA A 5 30.80 -1.99 6.07
C ALA A 5 29.76 -1.95 7.20
N GLU A 6 28.96 -0.88 7.27
CA GLU A 6 27.85 -0.78 8.23
C GLU A 6 26.74 -1.81 7.99
N GLU A 7 26.41 -2.07 6.72
CA GLU A 7 25.43 -3.10 6.37
C GLU A 7 25.98 -4.53 6.60
N GLU A 8 27.27 -4.75 6.32
CA GLU A 8 27.95 -6.01 6.62
C GLU A 8 27.97 -6.29 8.13
N GLU A 9 28.28 -5.29 8.95
CA GLU A 9 28.26 -5.42 10.42
C GLU A 9 26.84 -5.74 10.94
N LYS A 10 25.81 -5.08 10.43
CA LYS A 10 24.41 -5.39 10.77
C LYS A 10 24.02 -6.80 10.35
N PHE A 11 24.43 -7.22 9.15
CA PHE A 11 24.15 -8.56 8.64
C PHE A 11 24.84 -9.62 9.50
N ASN A 12 26.13 -9.46 9.82
CA ASN A 12 26.86 -10.38 10.69
C ASN A 12 26.19 -10.51 12.06
N LYS A 13 25.75 -9.40 12.64
CA LYS A 13 25.01 -9.41 13.91
C LYS A 13 23.70 -10.18 13.81
N THR A 14 22.99 -10.07 12.70
CA THR A 14 21.77 -10.83 12.43
C THR A 14 22.06 -12.33 12.32
N ILE A 15 23.14 -12.70 11.63
CA ILE A 15 23.57 -14.10 11.50
C ILE A 15 23.96 -14.67 12.88
N ASP A 16 24.79 -13.98 13.68
CA ASP A 16 25.18 -14.42 15.01
C ASP A 16 23.97 -14.66 15.92
N GLN A 17 23.00 -13.75 15.86
CA GLN A 17 21.78 -13.86 16.64
C GLN A 17 20.89 -15.03 16.17
N GLY A 18 20.77 -15.22 14.86
CA GLY A 18 20.06 -16.35 14.26
C GLY A 18 20.68 -17.71 14.63
N LEU A 19 22.02 -17.81 14.58
CA LEU A 19 22.76 -19.01 14.99
C LEU A 19 22.52 -19.37 16.46
N ALA A 20 22.52 -18.39 17.36
CA ALA A 20 22.24 -18.64 18.78
C ALA A 20 20.83 -19.20 18.99
N ILE A 21 19.83 -18.62 18.31
CA ILE A 21 18.44 -19.07 18.40
C ILE A 21 18.26 -20.46 17.78
N LEU A 22 18.92 -20.73 16.66
CA LEU A 22 18.89 -22.06 16.03
C LEU A 22 19.50 -23.12 16.97
N ALA A 23 20.60 -22.81 17.66
CA ALA A 23 21.22 -23.70 18.63
C ALA A 23 20.29 -24.01 19.83
N ASP A 24 19.51 -23.03 20.29
CA ASP A 24 18.49 -23.25 21.33
C ASP A 24 17.37 -24.19 20.82
N MET A 25 16.89 -23.99 19.59
CA MET A 25 15.89 -24.84 18.94
C MET A 25 16.40 -26.29 18.75
N GLU A 26 17.66 -26.46 18.33
CA GLU A 26 18.31 -27.76 18.21
C GLU A 26 18.38 -28.49 19.59
N SER A 27 18.68 -27.75 20.64
CA SER A 27 18.70 -28.31 22.00
C SER A 27 17.31 -28.81 22.44
N GLU A 28 16.26 -28.06 22.12
CA GLU A 28 14.88 -28.46 22.37
C GLU A 28 14.47 -29.69 21.56
N MET A 29 14.84 -29.73 20.26
CA MET A 29 14.61 -30.89 19.39
C MET A 29 15.30 -32.15 19.93
N SER A 30 16.56 -32.02 20.34
CA SER A 30 17.33 -33.12 20.94
C SER A 30 16.67 -33.65 22.22
N ALA A 31 16.18 -32.78 23.09
CA ALA A 31 15.46 -33.16 24.30
C ALA A 31 14.16 -33.93 24.03
N LYS A 32 13.54 -33.70 22.86
CA LYS A 32 12.29 -34.34 22.38
C LYS A 32 12.54 -35.53 21.46
N ASN A 33 13.80 -35.85 21.12
CA ASN A 33 14.20 -36.79 20.07
C ASN A 33 13.56 -36.49 18.70
N GLU A 34 13.39 -35.21 18.37
CA GLU A 34 12.91 -34.76 17.08
C GLU A 34 14.08 -34.57 16.13
N THR A 35 13.91 -34.95 14.86
CA THR A 35 14.93 -34.83 13.81
C THR A 35 14.54 -33.80 12.72
N VAL A 36 13.33 -33.23 12.84
CA VAL A 36 12.78 -32.28 11.91
C VAL A 36 12.47 -30.96 12.62
N LEU A 37 13.10 -29.86 12.20
CA LEU A 37 12.71 -28.52 12.65
C LEU A 37 11.35 -28.17 12.06
N SER A 38 10.39 -27.78 12.92
CA SER A 38 9.04 -27.42 12.45
C SER A 38 9.07 -26.20 11.52
N GLY A 39 8.17 -26.18 10.54
CA GLY A 39 8.02 -25.07 9.61
C GLY A 39 7.72 -23.73 10.31
N GLU A 40 6.99 -23.75 11.44
CA GLU A 40 6.74 -22.53 12.24
C GLU A 40 8.03 -21.99 12.87
N ASN A 41 8.92 -22.83 13.38
CA ASN A 41 10.19 -22.40 13.95
C ASN A 41 11.15 -21.88 12.86
N ALA A 42 11.22 -22.57 11.73
CA ALA A 42 11.97 -22.10 10.56
C ALA A 42 11.44 -20.75 10.04
N PHE A 43 10.12 -20.59 9.99
CA PHE A 43 9.49 -19.32 9.62
C PHE A 43 9.78 -18.21 10.64
N LYS A 44 9.78 -18.50 11.92
CA LYS A 44 10.13 -17.54 12.97
C LYS A 44 11.58 -17.05 12.86
N LEU A 45 12.52 -17.95 12.57
CA LEU A 45 13.91 -17.58 12.29
C LEU A 45 14.00 -16.61 11.10
N TYR A 46 13.28 -16.90 10.03
CA TYR A 46 13.27 -16.10 8.82
C TYR A 46 12.57 -14.74 9.01
N ASP A 47 11.33 -14.73 9.49
CA ASP A 47 10.46 -13.53 9.52
C ASP A 47 10.82 -12.58 10.67
N THR A 48 11.15 -13.13 11.85
CA THR A 48 11.39 -12.32 13.06
C THR A 48 12.85 -11.93 13.21
N TYR A 49 13.76 -12.83 12.87
CA TYR A 49 15.19 -12.64 13.10
C TYR A 49 15.99 -12.42 11.82
N GLY A 50 15.34 -12.49 10.66
CA GLY A 50 15.99 -12.25 9.37
C GLY A 50 17.01 -13.32 8.98
N PHE A 51 16.97 -14.52 9.60
CA PHE A 51 17.92 -15.59 9.35
C PHE A 51 17.50 -16.39 8.12
N PRO A 52 18.35 -16.53 7.07
CA PRO A 52 17.97 -17.16 5.82
C PRO A 52 17.59 -18.64 5.98
N LEU A 53 16.52 -19.07 5.29
CA LEU A 53 16.08 -20.47 5.31
C LEU A 53 17.15 -21.41 4.77
N ASP A 54 17.80 -21.04 3.67
CA ASP A 54 18.83 -21.86 3.04
C ASP A 54 19.98 -22.14 3.99
N LEU A 55 20.39 -21.14 4.78
CA LEU A 55 21.42 -21.31 5.81
C LEU A 55 20.93 -22.20 6.99
N THR A 56 19.65 -22.09 7.35
CA THR A 56 19.03 -22.96 8.36
C THR A 56 19.06 -24.42 7.89
N ILE A 57 18.74 -24.69 6.64
CA ILE A 57 18.76 -26.04 6.04
C ILE A 57 20.19 -26.60 6.05
N GLU A 58 21.16 -25.84 5.54
CA GLU A 58 22.57 -26.24 5.45
C GLU A 58 23.15 -26.63 6.82
N ILE A 59 22.93 -25.82 7.85
CA ILE A 59 23.42 -26.09 9.21
C ILE A 59 22.77 -27.35 9.83
N LEU A 60 21.48 -27.54 9.60
CA LEU A 60 20.76 -28.70 10.13
C LEU A 60 21.14 -29.98 9.39
N GLU A 61 21.37 -29.95 8.08
CA GLU A 61 21.83 -31.08 7.29
C GLU A 61 23.21 -31.60 7.74
N GLU A 62 24.14 -30.70 8.09
CA GLU A 62 25.45 -31.08 8.68
C GLU A 62 25.31 -31.94 9.95
N LYS A 63 24.19 -31.79 10.63
CA LYS A 63 23.87 -32.52 11.89
C LYS A 63 22.91 -33.69 11.67
N ASN A 64 22.61 -34.08 10.44
CA ASN A 64 21.61 -35.04 10.03
C ASN A 64 20.18 -34.72 10.53
N LEU A 65 19.86 -33.43 10.62
CA LEU A 65 18.53 -32.91 10.90
C LEU A 65 17.93 -32.32 9.61
N THR A 66 16.62 -32.17 9.58
CA THR A 66 15.91 -31.64 8.41
C THR A 66 14.95 -30.54 8.82
N VAL A 67 14.41 -29.80 7.84
CA VAL A 67 13.41 -28.74 8.04
C VAL A 67 12.10 -29.15 7.38
N ASP A 68 10.96 -28.85 8.03
CA ASP A 68 9.63 -28.95 7.45
C ASP A 68 9.41 -27.76 6.50
N GLU A 69 9.87 -27.90 5.25
CA GLU A 69 9.73 -26.85 4.23
C GLU A 69 8.27 -26.63 3.83
N GLU A 70 7.42 -27.68 3.84
CA GLU A 70 5.99 -27.52 3.54
C GLU A 70 5.30 -26.67 4.61
N GLY A 71 5.57 -26.91 5.88
CA GLY A 71 5.10 -26.09 6.99
C GLY A 71 5.61 -24.66 6.94
N PHE A 72 6.88 -24.46 6.55
CA PHE A 72 7.44 -23.12 6.32
C PHE A 72 6.68 -22.38 5.21
N GLN A 73 6.43 -23.03 4.07
CA GLN A 73 5.68 -22.41 2.96
C GLN A 73 4.22 -22.10 3.35
N ALA A 74 3.60 -22.96 4.17
CA ALA A 74 2.26 -22.72 4.71
C ALA A 74 2.24 -21.49 5.65
N ALA A 75 3.21 -21.36 6.56
CA ALA A 75 3.35 -20.21 7.46
C ALA A 75 3.63 -18.90 6.66
N MET A 76 4.49 -18.98 5.65
CA MET A 76 4.77 -17.86 4.74
C MET A 76 3.53 -17.40 3.99
N LYS A 77 2.70 -18.34 3.51
CA LYS A 77 1.44 -18.05 2.84
C LYS A 77 0.44 -17.39 3.79
N GLU A 78 0.30 -17.92 4.99
CA GLU A 78 -0.60 -17.36 6.01
C GLU A 78 -0.20 -15.92 6.38
N GLN A 79 1.09 -15.66 6.57
CA GLN A 79 1.61 -14.33 6.85
C GLN A 79 1.34 -13.36 5.70
N ARG A 80 1.55 -13.80 4.45
CA ARG A 80 1.20 -13.00 3.25
C ARG A 80 -0.29 -12.69 3.19
N GLU A 81 -1.16 -13.64 3.53
CA GLU A 81 -2.60 -13.43 3.58
C GLU A 81 -3.00 -12.48 4.71
N LYS A 82 -2.40 -12.59 5.90
CA LYS A 82 -2.60 -11.64 7.02
C LYS A 82 -2.14 -10.23 6.64
N ALA A 83 -0.96 -10.11 6.03
CA ALA A 83 -0.45 -8.84 5.52
C ALA A 83 -1.35 -8.26 4.42
N ARG A 84 -1.91 -9.10 3.53
CA ARG A 84 -2.90 -8.72 2.52
C ARG A 84 -4.20 -8.21 3.15
N LYS A 85 -4.73 -8.94 4.16
CA LYS A 85 -5.94 -8.52 4.90
C LYS A 85 -5.71 -7.22 5.68
N ALA A 86 -4.54 -7.05 6.28
CA ALA A 86 -4.15 -5.81 6.96
C ALA A 86 -3.96 -4.63 6.00
N ARG A 87 -3.51 -4.90 4.75
CA ARG A 87 -3.35 -3.89 3.69
C ARG A 87 -4.64 -3.48 2.99
N LYS A 88 -5.79 -4.09 3.31
CA LYS A 88 -7.10 -3.70 2.74
C LYS A 88 -7.50 -2.25 3.02
N THR A 89 -6.72 -1.53 3.80
CA THR A 89 -6.91 -0.10 4.09
C THR A 89 -5.87 0.83 3.45
N THR A 90 -4.89 0.32 2.69
CA THR A 90 -3.91 1.18 2.01
C THR A 90 -3.63 0.64 0.61
N ASN A 91 -4.33 1.19 -0.38
CA ASN A 91 -4.06 0.97 -1.81
C ASN A 91 -2.75 1.64 -2.22
N TYR A 92 -1.61 1.00 -1.91
CA TYR A 92 -0.35 1.35 -2.54
C TYR A 92 0.05 0.23 -3.51
N MET A 93 -0.04 0.54 -4.79
CA MET A 93 0.46 -0.20 -5.97
C MET A 93 0.77 -1.68 -5.75
N GLY A 94 -0.22 -2.54 -5.93
CA GLY A 94 0.09 -3.92 -6.18
C GLY A 94 -0.71 -4.95 -5.43
N ALA A 95 -2.02 -4.98 -5.61
CA ALA A 95 -2.81 -6.21 -5.50
C ALA A 95 -4.25 -5.97 -5.94
N ASP A 96 -4.76 -6.95 -6.60
CA ASP A 96 -6.10 -7.14 -7.14
C ASP A 96 -6.50 -6.16 -8.27
N VAL A 97 -5.85 -6.29 -9.14
CA VAL A 97 -5.36 -6.00 -10.43
C VAL A 97 -6.35 -6.40 -11.56
N THR A 98 -7.38 -7.13 -11.25
CA THR A 98 -8.10 -7.76 -12.33
C THR A 98 -9.09 -6.84 -13.02
N VAL A 99 -9.91 -6.07 -12.28
CA VAL A 99 -10.91 -5.20 -12.91
C VAL A 99 -10.28 -4.00 -13.63
N TYR A 100 -9.29 -3.36 -13.02
CA TYR A 100 -8.67 -2.17 -13.61
C TYR A 100 -7.81 -2.47 -14.84
N GLN A 101 -7.28 -3.70 -14.96
CA GLN A 101 -6.55 -4.15 -16.17
C GLN A 101 -7.46 -4.35 -17.37
N SER A 102 -8.73 -4.61 -17.14
CA SER A 102 -9.74 -4.78 -18.19
C SER A 102 -10.22 -3.43 -18.76
N ILE A 103 -9.84 -2.30 -18.14
CA ILE A 103 -10.23 -0.98 -18.61
C ILE A 103 -9.38 -0.63 -19.85
N PRO A 104 -10.03 -0.23 -20.96
CA PRO A 104 -9.34 0.11 -22.21
C PRO A 104 -8.20 1.10 -22.00
N ALA A 105 -7.09 0.89 -22.74
CA ALA A 105 -5.85 1.68 -22.56
C ALA A 105 -6.02 3.13 -23.03
N GLU A 106 -6.92 3.40 -23.97
CA GLU A 106 -7.24 4.70 -24.50
C GLU A 106 -7.97 5.62 -23.51
N ILE A 107 -8.56 5.07 -22.45
CA ILE A 107 -9.20 5.84 -21.40
C ILE A 107 -8.12 6.46 -20.52
N THR A 108 -8.19 7.77 -20.33
CA THR A 108 -7.29 8.54 -19.47
C THR A 108 -8.10 9.54 -18.67
N SER A 109 -7.55 10.06 -17.58
CA SER A 109 -8.14 11.11 -16.78
C SER A 109 -7.20 12.31 -16.73
N LYS A 110 -7.74 13.51 -16.94
CA LYS A 110 -6.97 14.75 -16.82
C LYS A 110 -7.22 15.38 -15.45
N PHE A 111 -6.15 15.65 -14.70
CA PHE A 111 -6.23 16.36 -13.43
C PHE A 111 -6.37 17.87 -13.67
N VAL A 112 -7.41 18.47 -13.09
CA VAL A 112 -7.72 19.91 -13.19
C VAL A 112 -7.84 20.60 -11.82
N GLY A 113 -7.37 19.94 -10.74
CA GLY A 113 -7.56 20.36 -9.35
C GLY A 113 -6.51 21.33 -8.81
N TYR A 114 -5.67 21.96 -9.65
CA TYR A 114 -4.73 22.98 -9.19
C TYR A 114 -5.41 24.29 -8.79
N ASP A 115 -6.46 24.67 -9.51
CA ASP A 115 -7.14 25.97 -9.38
C ASP A 115 -8.61 25.85 -8.95
N ARG A 116 -9.14 24.65 -8.88
CA ARG A 116 -10.56 24.40 -8.55
C ARG A 116 -10.77 23.14 -7.74
N LEU A 117 -11.78 23.17 -6.87
CA LEU A 117 -12.20 22.05 -6.03
C LEU A 117 -13.53 21.44 -6.50
N GLN A 118 -14.15 22.05 -7.51
CA GLN A 118 -15.38 21.54 -8.13
C GLN A 118 -15.23 21.57 -9.64
N HIS A 119 -15.74 20.53 -10.32
CA HIS A 119 -15.71 20.41 -11.77
C HIS A 119 -16.85 19.52 -12.27
N GLU A 120 -17.39 19.83 -13.45
CA GLU A 120 -18.31 18.95 -14.15
C GLU A 120 -17.55 18.09 -15.15
N SER A 121 -17.80 16.80 -15.15
CA SER A 121 -17.11 15.86 -16.03
C SER A 121 -17.99 14.68 -16.39
N LYS A 122 -17.61 13.96 -17.44
CA LYS A 122 -18.31 12.78 -17.91
C LYS A 122 -17.72 11.52 -17.31
N ILE A 123 -18.56 10.61 -16.82
CA ILE A 123 -18.15 9.29 -16.38
C ILE A 123 -17.73 8.47 -17.60
N THR A 124 -16.51 7.95 -17.59
CA THR A 124 -15.99 7.09 -18.66
C THR A 124 -16.12 5.61 -18.31
N VAL A 125 -15.87 5.25 -17.04
CA VAL A 125 -15.95 3.88 -16.56
C VAL A 125 -16.48 3.85 -15.13
N LEU A 126 -17.28 2.84 -14.85
CA LEU A 126 -17.74 2.45 -13.53
C LEU A 126 -17.31 1.00 -13.27
N THR A 127 -16.79 0.71 -12.09
CA THR A 127 -16.48 -0.67 -11.69
C THR A 127 -17.03 -0.97 -10.31
N THR A 128 -17.38 -2.23 -10.08
CA THR A 128 -17.42 -2.80 -8.74
C THR A 128 -16.01 -3.31 -8.37
N ASP A 129 -15.88 -4.03 -7.27
CA ASP A 129 -14.60 -4.67 -6.88
C ASP A 129 -14.15 -5.76 -7.88
N THR A 130 -15.08 -6.29 -8.70
CA THR A 130 -14.85 -7.48 -9.54
C THR A 130 -15.08 -7.27 -11.03
N GLU A 131 -15.89 -6.30 -11.43
CA GLU A 131 -16.31 -6.13 -12.83
C GLU A 131 -16.55 -4.67 -13.23
N ILE A 132 -16.45 -4.38 -14.53
CA ILE A 132 -16.88 -3.13 -15.13
C ILE A 132 -18.40 -3.20 -15.27
N VAL A 133 -19.10 -2.12 -14.86
CA VAL A 133 -20.57 -2.05 -14.86
C VAL A 133 -21.05 -0.81 -15.61
N GLU A 134 -22.26 -0.86 -16.12
CA GLU A 134 -22.91 0.26 -16.80
C GLU A 134 -23.46 1.30 -15.81
N ALA A 135 -23.76 0.89 -14.57
CA ALA A 135 -24.25 1.77 -13.52
C ALA A 135 -23.91 1.27 -12.14
N LEU A 136 -23.79 2.21 -11.18
CA LEU A 136 -23.74 1.94 -9.74
C LEU A 136 -25.03 2.45 -9.10
N THR A 137 -25.60 1.64 -8.20
CA THR A 137 -26.86 1.94 -7.49
C THR A 137 -26.63 2.07 -5.98
N ASP A 138 -27.65 2.54 -5.30
CA ASP A 138 -27.62 2.79 -3.84
C ASP A 138 -27.00 1.66 -3.02
N GLY A 139 -26.09 2.01 -2.12
CA GLY A 139 -25.33 1.10 -1.27
C GLY A 139 -24.18 0.35 -1.96
N GLN A 140 -24.04 0.40 -3.27
CA GLN A 140 -22.95 -0.28 -3.96
C GLN A 140 -21.61 0.45 -3.77
N ARG A 141 -20.56 -0.34 -3.57
CA ARG A 141 -19.17 0.11 -3.60
C ARG A 141 -18.60 -0.04 -4.99
N GLY A 142 -17.67 0.86 -5.34
CA GLY A 142 -17.02 0.77 -6.64
C GLY A 142 -16.00 1.86 -6.86
N THR A 143 -15.57 1.97 -8.12
CA THR A 143 -14.65 3.02 -8.58
C THR A 143 -15.25 3.74 -9.78
N ILE A 144 -15.23 5.06 -9.74
CA ILE A 144 -15.66 5.93 -10.83
C ILE A 144 -14.43 6.53 -11.51
N ILE A 145 -14.35 6.44 -12.83
CA ILE A 145 -13.35 7.12 -13.65
C ILE A 145 -14.06 8.13 -14.54
N VAL A 146 -13.50 9.33 -14.60
CA VAL A 146 -14.05 10.45 -15.38
C VAL A 146 -13.00 11.02 -16.33
N GLU A 147 -13.44 11.81 -17.33
CA GLU A 147 -12.53 12.46 -18.30
C GLU A 147 -11.62 13.50 -17.65
N GLU A 148 -12.17 14.38 -16.82
CA GLU A 148 -11.44 15.42 -16.09
C GLU A 148 -11.84 15.40 -14.61
N THR A 149 -10.87 15.53 -13.70
CA THR A 149 -11.13 15.47 -12.26
C THR A 149 -10.36 16.53 -11.46
N PRO A 150 -11.00 17.19 -10.48
CA PRO A 150 -10.31 18.04 -9.51
C PRO A 150 -9.71 17.24 -8.36
N PHE A 151 -9.97 15.92 -8.26
CA PHE A 151 -9.47 15.07 -7.19
C PHE A 151 -8.02 14.67 -7.45
N TYR A 152 -7.15 14.92 -6.47
CA TYR A 152 -5.76 14.47 -6.49
C TYR A 152 -5.68 12.99 -6.15
N GLY A 153 -5.09 12.19 -7.03
CA GLY A 153 -4.82 10.78 -6.75
C GLY A 153 -3.59 10.60 -5.87
N THR A 154 -3.61 9.61 -5.00
CA THR A 154 -2.48 9.25 -4.12
C THR A 154 -1.18 9.14 -4.90
N MET A 155 -0.19 9.97 -4.59
CA MET A 155 1.10 9.99 -5.25
C MET A 155 2.16 10.68 -4.38
N GLY A 156 3.42 10.20 -4.45
CA GLY A 156 4.54 10.86 -3.79
C GLY A 156 4.44 10.96 -2.27
N GLY A 157 3.71 10.02 -1.62
CA GLY A 157 3.47 10.04 -0.19
C GLY A 157 2.29 10.91 0.26
N GLN A 158 1.68 11.70 -0.63
CA GLN A 158 0.45 12.42 -0.35
C GLN A 158 -0.76 11.50 -0.57
N CYS A 159 -1.69 11.49 0.40
CA CYS A 159 -2.96 10.76 0.28
C CYS A 159 -3.84 11.33 -0.84
N GLY A 160 -4.72 10.49 -1.36
CA GLY A 160 -5.76 10.88 -2.30
C GLY A 160 -6.81 11.78 -1.65
N ASP A 161 -7.50 12.54 -2.49
CA ASP A 161 -8.62 13.37 -2.03
C ASP A 161 -9.84 12.55 -1.73
N THR A 162 -10.65 13.09 -0.84
CA THR A 162 -12.01 12.64 -0.55
C THR A 162 -13.02 13.68 -0.98
N GLY A 163 -14.29 13.29 -1.11
CA GLY A 163 -15.35 14.24 -1.48
C GLY A 163 -16.61 13.54 -1.98
N VAL A 164 -17.32 14.18 -2.91
CA VAL A 164 -18.61 13.69 -3.41
C VAL A 164 -18.69 13.86 -4.91
N ILE A 165 -19.31 12.89 -5.59
CA ILE A 165 -19.70 12.96 -7.00
C ILE A 165 -21.23 12.88 -7.06
N THR A 166 -21.85 13.84 -7.71
CA THR A 166 -23.33 13.90 -7.84
C THR A 166 -23.76 13.94 -9.29
N GLY A 167 -24.77 13.14 -9.63
CA GLY A 167 -25.41 13.09 -10.94
C GLY A 167 -26.81 13.73 -10.97
N ALA A 168 -27.40 13.80 -12.16
CA ALA A 168 -28.70 14.45 -12.39
C ALA A 168 -29.88 13.72 -11.73
N ASN A 169 -29.79 12.39 -11.53
CA ASN A 169 -30.87 11.54 -11.01
C ASN A 169 -30.75 11.30 -9.49
N ASN A 170 -30.36 12.32 -8.73
CA ASN A 170 -30.08 12.22 -7.28
C ASN A 170 -29.02 11.14 -6.94
N GLY A 171 -28.27 10.69 -7.93
CA GLY A 171 -27.12 9.81 -7.72
C GLY A 171 -26.06 10.54 -6.92
N THR A 172 -25.69 9.99 -5.77
CA THR A 172 -24.67 10.56 -4.89
C THR A 172 -23.69 9.47 -4.51
N PHE A 173 -22.42 9.69 -4.88
CA PHE A 173 -21.31 8.79 -4.58
C PHE A 173 -20.33 9.50 -3.64
N VAL A 174 -20.04 8.89 -2.51
CA VAL A 174 -19.02 9.38 -1.56
C VAL A 174 -17.67 8.81 -1.95
N VAL A 175 -16.75 9.69 -2.28
CA VAL A 175 -15.35 9.34 -2.57
C VAL A 175 -14.58 9.26 -1.26
N GLU A 176 -14.12 8.05 -0.94
CA GLU A 176 -13.34 7.76 0.26
C GLU A 176 -11.83 7.84 0.01
N ASP A 177 -11.42 7.57 -1.23
CA ASP A 177 -10.03 7.66 -1.67
C ASP A 177 -9.96 7.94 -3.17
N THR A 178 -8.87 8.53 -3.62
CA THR A 178 -8.57 8.75 -5.02
C THR A 178 -7.21 8.18 -5.35
N ILE A 179 -7.15 7.30 -6.35
CA ILE A 179 -5.96 6.51 -6.69
C ILE A 179 -5.53 6.73 -8.13
N HIS A 180 -4.22 6.62 -8.38
CA HIS A 180 -3.70 6.51 -9.74
C HIS A 180 -3.77 5.06 -10.22
N LEU A 181 -4.31 4.86 -11.41
CA LEU A 181 -4.37 3.59 -12.11
C LEU A 181 -3.41 3.60 -13.30
N GLN A 182 -3.09 2.43 -13.82
CA GLN A 182 -2.22 2.31 -14.99
C GLN A 182 -2.83 3.03 -16.21
N GLY A 183 -1.95 3.60 -17.06
CA GLY A 183 -2.35 4.31 -18.28
C GLY A 183 -2.93 5.72 -18.02
N GLY A 184 -2.55 6.39 -16.94
CA GLY A 184 -2.93 7.77 -16.68
C GLY A 184 -4.40 7.96 -16.28
N LYS A 185 -5.01 6.93 -15.71
CA LYS A 185 -6.38 6.98 -15.20
C LYS A 185 -6.37 7.39 -13.72
N ILE A 186 -7.41 8.10 -13.29
CA ILE A 186 -7.64 8.45 -11.88
C ILE A 186 -8.95 7.81 -11.45
N GLY A 187 -8.87 6.91 -10.47
CA GLY A 187 -10.02 6.19 -9.92
C GLY A 187 -10.50 6.83 -8.62
N HIS A 188 -11.78 7.14 -8.55
CA HIS A 188 -12.47 7.63 -7.36
C HIS A 188 -13.10 6.43 -6.67
N VAL A 189 -12.52 5.97 -5.57
CA VAL A 189 -12.97 4.78 -4.82
C VAL A 189 -13.93 5.19 -3.73
N GLY A 190 -15.06 4.49 -3.62
CA GLY A 190 -16.05 4.83 -2.62
C GLY A 190 -17.32 4.02 -2.72
N HIS A 191 -18.46 4.64 -2.38
CA HIS A 191 -19.77 3.98 -2.42
C HIS A 191 -20.90 4.94 -2.75
N MET A 192 -21.96 4.41 -3.33
CA MET A 192 -23.21 5.12 -3.54
C MET A 192 -23.96 5.28 -2.22
N THR A 193 -24.44 6.49 -1.95
CA THR A 193 -25.27 6.79 -0.76
C THR A 193 -26.74 7.05 -1.13
N SER A 194 -27.02 7.31 -2.40
CA SER A 194 -28.39 7.43 -2.91
C SER A 194 -28.42 7.39 -4.43
N GLY A 195 -29.53 6.97 -4.98
CA GLY A 195 -29.82 7.01 -6.42
C GLY A 195 -28.95 6.09 -7.27
N MET A 196 -28.62 6.55 -8.46
CA MET A 196 -27.84 5.79 -9.45
C MET A 196 -26.95 6.74 -10.25
N LEU A 197 -25.75 6.26 -10.60
CA LEU A 197 -24.84 6.91 -11.57
C LEU A 197 -24.55 5.92 -12.70
N ALA A 198 -24.59 6.39 -13.95
CA ALA A 198 -24.41 5.57 -15.15
C ALA A 198 -23.18 5.99 -15.96
N ALA A 199 -22.61 5.07 -16.72
CA ALA A 199 -21.55 5.36 -17.68
C ALA A 199 -22.05 6.35 -18.75
N GLY A 200 -21.19 7.31 -19.08
CA GLY A 200 -21.54 8.37 -20.03
C GLY A 200 -22.33 9.54 -19.44
N GLU A 201 -22.76 9.47 -18.17
CA GLU A 201 -23.45 10.56 -17.48
C GLU A 201 -22.49 11.71 -17.15
N THR A 202 -22.97 12.95 -17.23
CA THR A 202 -22.26 14.14 -16.76
C THR A 202 -22.55 14.33 -15.28
N VAL A 203 -21.49 14.43 -14.48
CA VAL A 203 -21.56 14.52 -13.00
C VAL A 203 -20.80 15.73 -12.50
N THR A 204 -21.19 16.22 -11.34
CA THR A 204 -20.45 17.26 -10.60
C THR A 204 -19.56 16.60 -9.57
N LEU A 205 -18.27 16.82 -9.67
CA LEU A 205 -17.24 16.38 -8.73
C LEU A 205 -16.95 17.52 -7.75
N LYS A 206 -16.97 17.23 -6.45
CA LYS A 206 -16.67 18.20 -5.40
C LYS A 206 -15.71 17.61 -4.37
N VAL A 207 -14.49 18.12 -4.32
CA VAL A 207 -13.44 17.75 -3.36
C VAL A 207 -13.80 18.25 -1.96
N ASN A 208 -13.45 17.49 -0.93
CA ASN A 208 -13.52 17.95 0.46
C ASN A 208 -12.45 19.02 0.67
N GLU A 209 -12.90 20.29 0.67
CA GLU A 209 -12.01 21.44 0.78
C GLU A 209 -11.20 21.45 2.07
N THR A 210 -11.81 21.10 3.20
CA THR A 210 -11.13 21.10 4.50
C THR A 210 -9.97 20.11 4.52
N SER A 211 -10.18 18.89 4.05
CA SER A 211 -9.14 17.87 3.95
C SER A 211 -8.03 18.28 2.98
N ARG A 212 -8.39 18.77 1.79
CA ARG A 212 -7.43 19.23 0.78
C ARG A 212 -6.55 20.36 1.33
N ARG A 213 -7.12 21.37 1.96
CA ARG A 213 -6.36 22.52 2.50
C ARG A 213 -5.44 22.09 3.65
N SER A 214 -5.86 21.15 4.48
CA SER A 214 -5.00 20.59 5.52
C SER A 214 -3.83 19.81 4.94
N THR A 215 -4.10 18.98 3.92
CA THR A 215 -3.07 18.20 3.20
C THR A 215 -2.05 19.13 2.50
N GLU A 216 -2.49 20.19 1.84
CA GLU A 216 -1.63 21.21 1.22
C GLU A 216 -0.67 21.86 2.23
N LYS A 217 -1.16 22.19 3.42
CA LYS A 217 -0.34 22.76 4.52
C LYS A 217 0.71 21.74 4.98
N ASN A 218 0.30 20.48 5.20
CA ASN A 218 1.19 19.42 5.64
C ASN A 218 2.24 19.07 4.57
N HIS A 219 1.87 19.11 3.28
CA HIS A 219 2.80 18.94 2.18
C HIS A 219 3.87 20.05 2.18
N SER A 220 3.46 21.31 2.30
CA SER A 220 4.40 22.43 2.40
C SER A 220 5.28 22.34 3.65
N ALA A 221 4.68 21.94 4.78
CA ALA A 221 5.42 21.73 6.03
C ALA A 221 6.48 20.62 5.91
N THR A 222 6.23 19.58 5.12
CA THR A 222 7.22 18.52 4.85
C THR A 222 8.48 19.07 4.18
N HIS A 223 8.34 19.96 3.20
CA HIS A 223 9.49 20.61 2.55
C HIS A 223 10.27 21.52 3.52
N LEU A 224 9.56 22.27 4.36
CA LEU A 224 10.18 23.10 5.38
C LEU A 224 10.92 22.27 6.42
N LEU A 225 10.32 21.15 6.85
CA LEU A 225 10.95 20.20 7.79
C LEU A 225 12.23 19.61 7.20
N GLN A 226 12.19 19.12 5.95
CA GLN A 226 13.39 18.62 5.27
C GLN A 226 14.51 19.67 5.23
N LYS A 227 14.18 20.91 4.87
CA LYS A 227 15.18 21.98 4.84
C LYS A 227 15.76 22.27 6.22
N ALA A 228 14.91 22.31 7.26
CA ALA A 228 15.34 22.53 8.63
C ALA A 228 16.26 21.40 9.12
N LEU A 229 15.86 20.15 8.89
CA LEU A 229 16.68 18.98 9.26
C LEU A 229 18.06 19.01 8.58
N ARG A 230 18.12 19.27 7.28
CA ARG A 230 19.41 19.42 6.57
C ARG A 230 20.24 20.57 7.09
N THR A 231 19.62 21.66 7.50
CA THR A 231 20.34 22.83 8.04
C THR A 231 20.92 22.53 9.42
N VAL A 232 20.22 21.77 10.26
CA VAL A 232 20.62 21.51 11.66
C VAL A 232 21.49 20.27 11.79
N LEU A 233 21.12 19.18 11.08
CA LEU A 233 21.77 17.87 11.20
C LEU A 233 22.85 17.64 10.14
N GLY A 234 22.76 18.30 8.98
CA GLY A 234 23.73 18.18 7.90
C GLY A 234 23.16 17.59 6.61
N ASP A 235 24.02 17.56 5.57
CA ASP A 235 23.61 17.16 4.21
C ASP A 235 23.32 15.67 4.04
N HIS A 236 23.64 14.86 5.02
CA HIS A 236 23.33 13.43 5.03
C HIS A 236 21.82 13.13 5.23
N VAL A 237 21.04 14.14 5.60
CA VAL A 237 19.58 14.00 5.70
C VAL A 237 18.99 13.93 4.29
N GLU A 238 18.66 12.71 3.89
CA GLU A 238 17.99 12.41 2.62
C GLU A 238 16.64 11.77 2.89
N GLN A 239 15.65 12.04 2.02
CA GLN A 239 14.33 11.48 2.18
C GLN A 239 14.34 9.97 1.87
N ALA A 240 14.08 9.14 2.88
CA ALA A 240 13.85 7.71 2.73
C ALA A 240 12.36 7.39 2.51
N GLY A 241 11.46 8.18 3.08
CA GLY A 241 10.01 8.03 2.93
C GLY A 241 9.25 9.29 3.30
N SER A 242 7.99 9.37 2.88
CA SER A 242 7.09 10.47 3.22
C SER A 242 5.64 9.99 3.28
N LEU A 243 4.88 10.54 4.22
CA LEU A 243 3.43 10.42 4.28
C LEU A 243 2.83 11.77 4.60
N VAL A 244 1.89 12.22 3.78
CA VAL A 244 1.17 13.49 3.95
C VAL A 244 -0.32 13.22 3.93
N THR A 245 -0.98 13.48 5.05
CA THR A 245 -2.43 13.34 5.24
C THR A 245 -3.02 14.65 5.79
N PRO A 246 -4.34 14.83 5.85
CA PRO A 246 -4.94 16.02 6.46
C PRO A 246 -4.53 16.24 7.93
N ASP A 247 -4.29 15.15 8.68
CA ASP A 247 -4.06 15.17 10.12
C ASP A 247 -2.59 15.26 10.51
N ARG A 248 -1.69 14.74 9.63
CA ARG A 248 -0.26 14.63 9.96
C ARG A 248 0.62 14.53 8.72
N LEU A 249 1.89 14.83 8.93
CA LEU A 249 2.97 14.42 8.03
C LEU A 249 3.92 13.43 8.74
N ARG A 250 4.56 12.57 7.95
CA ARG A 250 5.70 11.76 8.37
C ARG A 250 6.79 11.97 7.33
N PHE A 251 8.00 12.14 7.81
CA PHE A 251 9.19 12.28 6.98
C PHE A 251 10.27 11.34 7.53
N ASP A 252 10.63 10.34 6.76
CA ASP A 252 11.62 9.33 7.11
C ASP A 252 12.95 9.71 6.42
N PHE A 253 14.11 9.69 7.17
CA PHE A 253 15.43 10.08 6.68
C PHE A 253 16.54 9.30 7.37
#